data_d260409b0c020b141601a41bc295666f
#
_entry.id   d260409b0c020b141601a41bc295666f
#
_cell.length_a   1.000
_cell.length_b   1.000
_cell.length_c   1.000
_cell.angle_alpha   90.00
_cell.angle_beta   90.00
_cell.angle_gamma   90.00
#
_symmetry.space_group_name_H-M   'P 1'
#
loop_
_entity.id
_entity.type
_entity.pdbx_description
1 polymer ?
#
loop_
_entity_poly.entity_id
_entity_poly.type
_entity_poly.pdbx_seq_one_letter_code
_entity_poly.pdbx_strand_id
1 'polypeptide(L)'
;MLVTGAGEERIPDAMFFLRRLKEAGHPLGPVLVNQMHPEVPKAAGAEGTGIALLRHLGARDLRGLAQFRARLASGPPVVDLPLLGAPPSDLQGLEDLGALVLARSRTRAGA
;
A
#
# COMPACT_ATOMS: atom_id res chain seq x y z
N MET A 1 -9.96 -3.10 9.25
CA MET A 1 -8.81 -2.92 8.33
C MET A 1 -9.32 -2.78 6.91
N LEU A 2 -8.83 -1.80 6.18
CA LEU A 2 -9.16 -1.61 4.77
C LEU A 2 -7.95 -1.94 3.91
N VAL A 3 -8.16 -2.69 2.84
CA VAL A 3 -7.10 -3.02 1.87
C VAL A 3 -7.42 -2.35 0.54
N THR A 4 -6.48 -1.61 -0.01
CA THR A 4 -6.65 -0.88 -1.27
C THR A 4 -5.38 -0.92 -2.11
N GLY A 5 -5.47 -0.55 -3.38
CA GLY A 5 -4.31 -0.32 -4.23
C GLY A 5 -3.75 1.08 -4.08
N ALA A 6 -2.57 1.32 -4.64
CA ALA A 6 -1.83 2.57 -4.49
C ALA A 6 -2.25 3.67 -5.47
N GLY A 7 -3.01 3.36 -6.50
CA GLY A 7 -3.40 4.35 -7.52
C GLY A 7 -4.24 5.49 -6.97
N GLU A 8 -3.99 6.69 -7.44
CA GLU A 8 -4.72 7.90 -7.00
C GLU A 8 -6.22 7.77 -7.25
N GLU A 9 -6.62 7.04 -8.29
CA GLU A 9 -8.03 6.76 -8.63
C GLU A 9 -8.75 5.91 -7.57
N ARG A 10 -8.00 5.26 -6.68
CA ARG A 10 -8.56 4.46 -5.59
C ARG A 10 -8.91 5.29 -4.35
N ILE A 11 -8.38 6.50 -4.26
CA ILE A 11 -8.51 7.33 -3.06
C ILE A 11 -9.97 7.69 -2.75
N PRO A 12 -10.78 8.15 -3.72
CA PRO A 12 -12.17 8.49 -3.42
C PRO A 12 -12.97 7.33 -2.85
N ASP A 13 -12.81 6.13 -3.41
CA ASP A 13 -13.51 4.93 -2.94
C ASP A 13 -13.05 4.54 -1.54
N ALA A 14 -11.75 4.58 -1.28
CA ALA A 14 -11.20 4.28 0.04
C ALA A 14 -11.71 5.26 1.10
N MET A 15 -11.73 6.55 0.79
CA MET A 15 -12.24 7.58 1.70
C MET A 15 -13.72 7.38 1.97
N PHE A 16 -14.50 7.02 0.95
CA PHE A 16 -15.92 6.72 1.10
C PHE A 16 -16.15 5.54 2.04
N PHE A 17 -15.42 4.44 1.85
CA PHE A 17 -15.54 3.27 2.72
C PHE A 17 -15.16 3.57 4.16
N LEU A 18 -14.09 4.29 4.38
CA LEU A 18 -13.65 4.66 5.74
C LEU A 18 -14.73 5.51 6.44
N ARG A 19 -15.34 6.44 5.73
CA ARG A 19 -16.42 7.27 6.27
C ARG A 19 -17.62 6.41 6.64
N ARG A 20 -18.01 5.48 5.78
CA ARG A 20 -19.14 4.58 6.03
C ARG A 20 -18.88 3.67 7.23
N LEU A 21 -17.67 3.13 7.36
CA LEU A 21 -17.29 2.32 8.51
C LEU A 21 -17.36 3.12 9.80
N LYS A 22 -16.88 4.35 9.79
CA LYS A 22 -16.94 5.24 10.95
C LYS A 22 -18.39 5.56 11.35
N GLU A 23 -19.24 5.90 10.36
CA GLU A 23 -20.65 6.19 10.57
C GLU A 23 -21.41 4.97 11.16
N ALA A 24 -21.02 3.77 10.74
CA ALA A 24 -21.60 2.53 11.23
C ALA A 24 -21.08 2.11 12.62
N GLY A 25 -20.14 2.86 13.19
CA GLY A 25 -19.58 2.58 14.51
C GLY A 25 -18.53 1.48 14.54
N HIS A 26 -18.01 1.06 13.38
CA HIS A 26 -16.94 0.09 13.34
C HIS A 26 -15.59 0.73 13.69
N PRO A 27 -14.78 0.08 14.53
CA PRO A 27 -13.44 0.59 14.80
C PRO A 27 -12.58 0.56 13.55
N LEU A 28 -11.83 1.66 13.31
CA LEU A 28 -10.94 1.77 12.16
C LEU A 28 -9.58 1.18 12.49
N GLY A 29 -9.26 0.06 11.85
CA GLY A 29 -7.92 -0.50 11.87
C GLY A 29 -7.02 0.15 10.80
N PRO A 30 -5.80 -0.37 10.60
CA PRO A 30 -4.90 0.19 9.61
C PRO A 30 -5.46 0.10 8.18
N VAL A 31 -5.03 1.02 7.33
CA VAL A 31 -5.27 0.97 5.90
C VAL A 31 -4.04 0.36 5.25
N LEU A 32 -4.23 -0.76 4.56
CA LEU A 32 -3.16 -1.43 3.83
C LEU A 32 -3.20 -1.01 2.36
N VAL A 33 -2.12 -0.40 1.91
CA VAL A 33 -1.90 -0.10 0.49
C VAL A 33 -1.10 -1.27 -0.09
N ASN A 34 -1.79 -2.14 -0.82
CA ASN A 34 -1.26 -3.41 -1.27
C ASN A 34 -0.63 -3.31 -2.66
N GLN A 35 0.25 -4.25 -2.95
CA GLN A 35 0.85 -4.41 -4.28
C GLN A 35 1.59 -3.15 -4.79
N MET A 36 2.34 -2.51 -3.92
CA MET A 36 3.17 -1.36 -4.28
C MET A 36 4.28 -1.79 -5.24
N HIS A 37 4.35 -1.16 -6.40
CA HIS A 37 5.45 -1.40 -7.33
C HIS A 37 6.76 -0.88 -6.74
N PRO A 38 7.89 -1.58 -6.98
CA PRO A 38 9.17 -1.15 -6.47
C PRO A 38 9.63 0.15 -7.13
N GLU A 39 10.38 0.94 -6.36
CA GLU A 39 11.06 2.10 -6.89
C GLU A 39 12.29 1.66 -7.67
N VAL A 40 12.41 2.10 -8.94
CA VAL A 40 13.55 1.77 -9.78
C VAL A 40 14.56 2.93 -9.74
N PRO A 41 15.79 2.70 -9.26
CA PRO A 41 16.81 3.75 -9.21
C PRO A 41 17.17 4.26 -10.59
N LYS A 42 17.35 5.58 -10.72
CA LYS A 42 17.76 6.20 -11.98
C LYS A 42 19.14 5.76 -12.46
N ALA A 43 20.00 5.36 -11.53
CA ALA A 43 21.38 4.99 -11.79
C ALA A 43 21.57 3.55 -12.28
N ALA A 44 20.50 2.80 -12.50
CA ALA A 44 20.60 1.38 -12.84
C ALA A 44 21.13 1.12 -14.26
N GLY A 45 21.36 2.15 -15.08
CA GLY A 45 21.94 2.00 -16.42
C GLY A 45 21.12 1.16 -17.39
N ALA A 46 20.00 0.60 -16.92
CA ALA A 46 19.11 -0.19 -17.73
C ALA A 46 18.14 0.74 -18.45
N GLU A 47 18.26 0.79 -19.76
CA GLU A 47 17.35 1.54 -20.61
C GLU A 47 16.49 0.56 -21.39
N GLY A 48 15.19 0.79 -21.39
CA GLY A 48 14.24 -0.05 -22.11
C GLY A 48 12.82 0.31 -21.73
N THR A 49 11.89 -0.05 -22.59
CA THR A 49 10.46 0.25 -22.38
C THR A 49 9.93 -0.36 -21.07
N GLY A 50 10.37 -1.59 -20.75
CA GLY A 50 9.97 -2.26 -19.52
C GLY A 50 10.44 -1.53 -18.26
N ILE A 51 11.68 -1.08 -18.24
CA ILE A 51 12.24 -0.32 -17.11
C ILE A 51 11.57 1.05 -16.98
N ALA A 52 11.31 1.73 -18.09
CA ALA A 52 10.61 3.00 -18.09
C ALA A 52 9.18 2.84 -17.51
N LEU A 53 8.49 1.76 -17.87
CA LEU A 53 7.18 1.45 -17.33
C LEU A 53 7.23 1.18 -15.83
N LEU A 54 8.20 0.39 -15.35
CA LEU A 54 8.37 0.10 -13.93
C LEU A 54 8.65 1.37 -13.12
N ARG A 55 9.48 2.26 -13.65
CA ARG A 55 9.73 3.57 -13.00
C ARG A 55 8.46 4.40 -12.90
N HIS A 56 7.67 4.41 -13.98
CA HIS A 56 6.41 5.14 -14.00
C HIS A 56 5.43 4.59 -12.96
N LEU A 57 5.28 3.28 -12.90
CA LEU A 57 4.37 2.62 -11.95
C LEU A 57 4.83 2.84 -10.51
N GLY A 58 6.11 2.70 -10.23
CA GLY A 58 6.67 2.95 -8.90
C GLY A 58 6.48 4.39 -8.44
N ALA A 59 6.75 5.36 -9.31
CA ALA A 59 6.54 6.77 -9.02
C ALA A 59 5.06 7.09 -8.80
N ARG A 60 4.18 6.52 -9.61
CA ARG A 60 2.73 6.66 -9.46
C ARG A 60 2.25 6.13 -8.11
N ASP A 61 2.72 4.96 -7.72
CA ASP A 61 2.32 4.33 -6.47
C ASP A 61 2.81 5.14 -5.26
N LEU A 62 4.03 5.68 -5.31
CA LEU A 62 4.53 6.56 -4.26
C LEU A 62 3.70 7.83 -4.12
N ARG A 63 3.26 8.42 -5.22
CA ARG A 63 2.37 9.60 -5.17
C ARG A 63 1.03 9.25 -4.54
N GLY A 64 0.44 8.12 -4.91
CA GLY A 64 -0.81 7.65 -4.32
C GLY A 64 -0.68 7.39 -2.83
N LEU A 65 0.41 6.74 -2.41
CA LEU A 65 0.69 6.48 -1.01
C LEU A 65 0.83 7.79 -0.22
N ALA A 66 1.56 8.77 -0.76
CA ALA A 66 1.72 10.08 -0.13
C ALA A 66 0.37 10.79 0.05
N GLN A 67 -0.53 10.69 -0.93
CA GLN A 67 -1.86 11.27 -0.84
C GLN A 67 -2.72 10.57 0.22
N PHE A 68 -2.67 9.23 0.31
CA PHE A 68 -3.36 8.50 1.38
C PHE A 68 -2.88 8.97 2.75
N ARG A 69 -1.57 9.06 2.94
CA ARG A 69 -0.99 9.52 4.21
C ARG A 69 -1.38 10.95 4.54
N ALA A 70 -1.39 11.83 3.57
CA ALA A 70 -1.80 13.21 3.78
C ALA A 70 -3.28 13.32 4.17
N ARG A 71 -4.15 12.58 3.52
CA ARG A 71 -5.58 12.58 3.83
C ARG A 71 -5.92 11.92 5.16
N LEU A 72 -5.09 10.97 5.61
CA LEU A 72 -5.31 10.22 6.84
C LEU A 72 -4.31 10.59 7.94
N ALA A 73 -3.74 11.78 7.89
CA ALA A 73 -2.71 12.22 8.83
C ALA A 73 -3.16 12.16 10.30
N SER A 74 -4.44 12.37 10.57
CA SER A 74 -5.03 12.28 11.91
C SER A 74 -5.91 11.05 12.10
N GLY A 75 -5.93 10.14 11.12
CA GLY A 75 -6.76 8.95 11.11
C GLY A 75 -5.97 7.66 11.34
N PRO A 76 -6.45 6.53 10.82
CA PRO A 76 -5.79 5.25 10.98
C PRO A 76 -4.42 5.24 10.29
N PRO A 77 -3.47 4.40 10.78
CA PRO A 77 -2.16 4.29 10.15
C PRO A 77 -2.28 3.72 8.74
N VAL A 78 -1.46 4.24 7.83
CA VAL A 78 -1.37 3.76 6.46
C VAL A 78 -0.12 2.91 6.32
N VAL A 79 -0.30 1.66 5.94
CA VAL A 79 0.77 0.66 5.82
C VAL A 79 0.89 0.25 4.36
N ASP A 80 2.07 0.35 3.79
CA ASP A 80 2.35 -0.07 2.43
C ASP A 80 2.92 -1.49 2.40
N LEU A 81 2.50 -2.28 1.41
CA LEU A 81 3.01 -3.62 1.17
C LEU A 81 3.58 -3.71 -0.25
N PRO A 82 4.77 -4.30 -0.41
CA PRO A 82 5.37 -4.41 -1.73
C PRO A 82 4.64 -5.43 -2.61
N LEU A 83 4.73 -5.23 -3.92
CA LEU A 83 4.32 -6.24 -4.88
C LEU A 83 5.25 -7.44 -4.74
N LEU A 84 4.68 -8.62 -4.46
CA LEU A 84 5.46 -9.84 -4.32
C LEU A 84 5.86 -10.38 -5.69
N GLY A 85 7.02 -11.03 -5.75
CA GLY A 85 7.50 -11.66 -6.98
C GLY A 85 6.60 -12.77 -7.49
N ALA A 86 5.90 -13.44 -6.55
CA ALA A 86 4.87 -14.42 -6.87
C ALA A 86 3.75 -14.27 -5.84
N PRO A 87 2.47 -14.43 -6.26
CA PRO A 87 1.38 -14.42 -5.30
C PRO A 87 1.49 -15.61 -4.34
N PRO A 88 1.13 -15.44 -3.06
CA PRO A 88 1.17 -16.54 -2.11
C PRO A 88 0.13 -17.59 -2.50
N SER A 89 0.59 -18.81 -2.75
CA SER A 89 -0.26 -19.91 -3.22
C SER A 89 -0.25 -21.12 -2.28
N ASP A 90 0.53 -21.08 -1.21
CA ASP A 90 0.62 -22.12 -0.21
C ASP A 90 0.58 -21.53 1.21
N LEU A 91 0.54 -22.42 2.22
CA LEU A 91 0.50 -22.00 3.63
C LEU A 91 1.71 -21.19 4.03
N GLN A 92 2.90 -21.57 3.57
CA GLN A 92 4.13 -20.86 3.90
C GLN A 92 4.10 -19.44 3.33
N GLY A 93 3.66 -19.27 2.10
CA GLY A 93 3.52 -17.95 1.48
C GLY A 93 2.52 -17.08 2.21
N LEU A 94 1.41 -17.65 2.68
CA LEU A 94 0.41 -16.93 3.46
C LEU A 94 0.94 -16.54 4.85
N GLU A 95 1.70 -17.42 5.51
CA GLU A 95 2.34 -17.09 6.77
C GLU A 95 3.36 -15.96 6.62
N ASP A 96 4.17 -16.00 5.57
CA ASP A 96 5.15 -14.96 5.27
C ASP A 96 4.49 -13.61 5.02
N LEU A 97 3.41 -13.60 4.26
CA LEU A 97 2.63 -12.40 4.01
C LEU A 97 2.01 -11.86 5.31
N GLY A 98 1.44 -12.73 6.13
CA GLY A 98 0.87 -12.36 7.43
C GLY A 98 1.93 -11.76 8.36
N ALA A 99 3.12 -12.34 8.42
CA ALA A 99 4.23 -11.83 9.20
C ALA A 99 4.67 -10.44 8.72
N LEU A 100 4.72 -10.23 7.41
CA LEU A 100 5.06 -8.94 6.82
C LEU A 100 4.03 -7.87 7.17
N VAL A 101 2.74 -8.20 7.06
CA VAL A 101 1.64 -7.28 7.42
C VAL A 101 1.74 -6.89 8.89
N LEU A 102 1.93 -7.85 9.79
CA LEU A 102 2.05 -7.58 11.22
C LEU A 102 3.28 -6.73 11.53
N ALA A 103 4.42 -7.04 10.95
CA ALA A 103 5.65 -6.28 11.17
C ALA A 103 5.50 -4.82 10.74
N ARG A 104 4.94 -4.58 9.57
CA ARG A 104 4.72 -3.24 9.05
C ARG A 104 3.66 -2.47 9.84
N SER A 105 2.60 -3.12 10.26
CA SER A 105 1.56 -2.52 11.08
C SER A 105 2.10 -2.08 12.45
N ARG A 106 2.94 -2.90 13.08
CA ARG A 106 3.59 -2.57 14.36
C ARG A 106 4.53 -1.38 14.22
N THR A 107 5.35 -1.36 13.17
CA THR A 107 6.28 -0.27 12.91
C THR A 107 5.53 1.06 12.76
N ARG A 108 4.42 1.07 12.01
CA ARG A 108 3.63 2.28 11.81
C ARG A 108 2.86 2.70 13.06
N ALA A 109 2.32 1.75 13.83
CA ALA A 109 1.59 2.04 15.06
C ALA A 109 2.52 2.52 16.18
N GLY A 110 3.78 2.10 16.17
CA GLY A 110 4.80 2.50 17.16
C GLY A 110 5.54 3.79 16.83
N ALA A 111 5.26 4.38 15.68
CA ALA A 111 5.96 5.59 15.23
C ALA A 111 5.37 6.88 15.82
#